data_c3ddd7088f3efff18217f83fa5102b5b
#
_entry.id   c3ddd7088f3efff18217f83fa5102b5b
#
_cell.length_a   1.000
_cell.length_b   1.000
_cell.length_c   1.000
_cell.angle_alpha   90.00
_cell.angle_beta   90.00
_cell.angle_gamma   90.00
#
_symmetry.space_group_name_H-M   'P 1'
#
loop_
_entity.id
_entity.type
_entity.pdbx_description
1 polymer ?
#
loop_
_entity_poly.entity_id
_entity_poly.type
_entity_poly.pdbx_seq_one_letter_code
_entity_poly.pdbx_strand_id
1 'polypeptide(L)'
;DSPEKLKAYLSETNTKILGIYTGANYIYTDAFEDEFFRIKKTIENMEKFGIKHLVLGGGAIRANGNVEEDYKILAKNLDRVAQFAKEKGIIASYHPHLGSAVETPEQIDQLFSLTNISFCPDIAHLVAGGGDALELIKKYRQRIEYVHLKDLKGSEFVPLGEGNIPLEEIIRYLKEDGFSGDWLVEIDGYSGDSYYACEASYKFLEQFFKK
;
A
#
# COMPACT_ATOMS: atom_id res chain seq x y z
N ASP A 1 -6.51 8.36 23.44
CA ASP A 1 -6.13 9.71 23.05
C ASP A 1 -7.24 10.35 22.23
N SER A 2 -7.41 11.69 22.35
CA SER A 2 -8.48 12.38 21.64
C SER A 2 -8.00 12.89 20.27
N PRO A 3 -8.92 13.12 19.31
CA PRO A 3 -8.60 13.74 18.03
C PRO A 3 -7.89 15.09 18.17
N GLU A 4 -8.25 15.88 19.20
CA GLU A 4 -7.66 17.18 19.48
C GLU A 4 -6.19 17.08 19.87
N LYS A 5 -5.85 16.09 20.71
CA LYS A 5 -4.44 15.81 21.08
C LYS A 5 -3.60 15.41 19.87
N LEU A 6 -4.15 14.55 18.99
CA LEU A 6 -3.46 14.15 17.78
C LEU A 6 -3.24 15.36 16.85
N LYS A 7 -4.25 16.20 16.64
CA LYS A 7 -4.11 17.43 15.84
C LYS A 7 -3.06 18.39 16.41
N ALA A 8 -3.05 18.57 17.74
CA ALA A 8 -2.04 19.39 18.40
C ALA A 8 -0.64 18.84 18.17
N TYR A 9 -0.42 17.54 18.36
CA TYR A 9 0.86 16.87 18.14
C TYR A 9 1.34 17.02 16.68
N LEU A 10 0.49 16.77 15.70
CA LEU A 10 0.83 16.92 14.28
C LEU A 10 1.23 18.36 13.94
N SER A 11 0.54 19.35 14.55
CA SER A 11 0.86 20.76 14.38
C SER A 11 2.21 21.13 15.02
N GLU A 12 2.45 20.69 16.25
CA GLU A 12 3.70 20.96 16.98
C GLU A 12 4.93 20.36 16.28
N THR A 13 4.78 19.16 15.71
CA THR A 13 5.85 18.45 15.02
C THR A 13 5.96 18.82 13.54
N ASN A 14 5.06 19.65 13.02
CA ASN A 14 4.95 19.96 11.59
C ASN A 14 4.90 18.70 10.71
N THR A 15 4.18 17.68 11.18
CA THR A 15 4.02 16.41 10.47
C THR A 15 2.60 16.25 9.93
N LYS A 16 2.44 15.35 8.95
CA LYS A 16 1.16 15.01 8.33
C LYS A 16 0.99 13.51 8.30
N ILE A 17 -0.25 13.05 8.43
CA ILE A 17 -0.59 11.65 8.13
C ILE A 17 -0.91 11.58 6.64
N LEU A 18 -0.10 10.85 5.87
CA LEU A 18 -0.31 10.67 4.43
C LEU A 18 -1.43 9.68 4.15
N GLY A 19 -1.43 8.54 4.84
CA GLY A 19 -2.36 7.46 4.61
C GLY A 19 -2.63 6.64 5.86
N ILE A 20 -3.64 5.81 5.78
CA ILE A 20 -3.99 4.82 6.80
C ILE A 20 -4.04 3.45 6.11
N TYR A 21 -3.38 2.47 6.70
CA TYR A 21 -3.51 1.07 6.32
C TYR A 21 -4.66 0.42 7.09
N THR A 22 -5.48 -0.35 6.39
CA THR A 22 -6.47 -1.24 6.98
C THR A 22 -6.64 -2.48 6.12
N GLY A 23 -7.03 -3.59 6.73
CA GLY A 23 -7.26 -4.85 6.04
C GLY A 23 -8.55 -5.52 6.47
N ALA A 24 -9.00 -6.46 5.66
CA ALA A 24 -10.16 -7.30 5.93
C ALA A 24 -9.98 -8.66 5.24
N ASN A 25 -10.88 -9.60 5.53
CA ASN A 25 -10.91 -10.87 4.80
C ASN A 25 -11.57 -10.73 3.42
N TYR A 26 -12.51 -9.85 3.28
CA TYR A 26 -13.28 -9.50 2.09
C TYR A 26 -14.13 -10.61 1.47
N ILE A 27 -13.66 -11.88 1.45
CA ILE A 27 -14.31 -12.99 0.73
C ILE A 27 -15.40 -13.71 1.54
N TYR A 28 -15.49 -13.45 2.84
CA TYR A 28 -16.54 -14.00 3.69
C TYR A 28 -17.72 -13.03 3.75
N THR A 29 -18.73 -13.30 2.94
CA THR A 29 -19.85 -12.36 2.71
C THR A 29 -20.70 -12.09 3.94
N ASP A 30 -20.78 -13.03 4.86
CA ASP A 30 -21.47 -12.91 6.15
C ASP A 30 -20.70 -12.01 7.15
N ALA A 31 -19.38 -12.04 7.11
CA ALA A 31 -18.53 -11.21 7.97
C ALA A 31 -18.24 -9.82 7.37
N PHE A 32 -18.33 -9.68 6.04
CA PHE A 32 -17.89 -8.47 5.36
C PHE A 32 -18.67 -7.21 5.75
N GLU A 33 -19.94 -7.30 6.09
CA GLU A 33 -20.69 -6.12 6.52
C GLU A 33 -20.14 -5.51 7.82
N ASP A 34 -19.68 -6.33 8.75
CA ASP A 34 -19.00 -5.85 9.97
C ASP A 34 -17.61 -5.29 9.66
N GLU A 35 -16.87 -5.92 8.76
CA GLU A 35 -15.57 -5.42 8.28
C GLU A 35 -15.76 -4.08 7.56
N PHE A 36 -16.72 -3.98 6.68
CA PHE A 36 -17.02 -2.74 5.95
C PHE A 36 -17.48 -1.62 6.89
N PHE A 37 -18.27 -1.94 7.91
CA PHE A 37 -18.64 -0.95 8.93
C PHE A 37 -17.39 -0.35 9.60
N ARG A 38 -16.42 -1.18 10.00
CA ARG A 38 -15.16 -0.71 10.60
C ARG A 38 -14.33 0.13 9.62
N ILE A 39 -14.24 -0.29 8.37
CA ILE A 39 -13.53 0.47 7.33
C ILE A 39 -14.21 1.83 7.10
N LYS A 40 -15.56 1.88 7.05
CA LYS A 40 -16.27 3.16 6.94
C LYS A 40 -15.95 4.11 8.09
N LYS A 41 -15.87 3.58 9.33
CA LYS A 41 -15.46 4.40 10.49
C LYS A 41 -14.03 4.93 10.36
N THR A 42 -13.13 4.14 9.82
CA THR A 42 -11.77 4.60 9.49
C THR A 42 -11.81 5.73 8.46
N ILE A 43 -12.55 5.57 7.37
CA ILE A 43 -12.71 6.58 6.32
C ILE A 43 -13.32 7.88 6.86
N GLU A 44 -14.38 7.80 7.68
CA GLU A 44 -14.99 8.96 8.34
C GLU A 44 -13.99 9.72 9.25
N ASN A 45 -13.08 9.00 9.89
CA ASN A 45 -12.03 9.62 10.70
C ASN A 45 -10.94 10.23 9.81
N MET A 46 -10.54 9.56 8.73
CA MET A 46 -9.59 10.11 7.75
C MET A 46 -10.08 11.45 7.18
N GLU A 47 -11.36 11.55 6.82
CA GLU A 47 -11.98 12.78 6.34
C GLU A 47 -11.79 13.95 7.34
N LYS A 48 -11.99 13.69 8.66
CA LYS A 48 -11.82 14.71 9.72
C LYS A 48 -10.38 15.22 9.87
N PHE A 49 -9.40 14.42 9.46
CA PHE A 49 -7.98 14.76 9.52
C PHE A 49 -7.39 15.18 8.17
N GLY A 50 -8.20 15.17 7.10
CA GLY A 50 -7.74 15.48 5.75
C GLY A 50 -6.75 14.46 5.17
N ILE A 51 -6.81 13.21 5.64
CA ILE A 51 -5.95 12.11 5.20
C ILE A 51 -6.47 11.59 3.86
N LYS A 52 -5.59 11.44 2.85
CA LYS A 52 -6.02 11.17 1.47
C LYS A 52 -5.89 9.72 1.04
N HIS A 53 -4.95 8.96 1.57
CA HIS A 53 -4.67 7.60 1.10
C HIS A 53 -5.19 6.55 2.07
N LEU A 54 -6.11 5.72 1.60
CA LEU A 54 -6.55 4.51 2.29
C LEU A 54 -5.88 3.31 1.61
N VAL A 55 -4.93 2.70 2.30
CA VAL A 55 -4.25 1.50 1.82
C VAL A 55 -5.02 0.28 2.32
N LEU A 56 -5.50 -0.53 1.38
CA LEU A 56 -6.27 -1.74 1.65
C LEU A 56 -5.40 -2.96 1.40
N GLY A 57 -5.09 -3.67 2.45
CA GLY A 57 -4.38 -4.95 2.37
C GLY A 57 -5.25 -6.14 2.77
N GLY A 58 -4.68 -7.33 2.71
CA GLY A 58 -5.32 -8.54 3.18
C GLY A 58 -6.07 -9.30 2.08
N GLY A 59 -7.22 -9.83 2.45
CA GLY A 59 -7.91 -10.88 1.72
C GLY A 59 -7.60 -12.24 2.34
N ALA A 60 -8.65 -13.01 2.68
CA ALA A 60 -8.47 -14.32 3.27
C ALA A 60 -7.97 -15.34 2.25
N ILE A 61 -7.13 -16.27 2.72
CA ILE A 61 -6.72 -17.46 1.96
C ILE A 61 -7.50 -18.65 2.52
N ARG A 62 -8.23 -19.35 1.65
CA ARG A 62 -8.91 -20.59 2.06
C ARG A 62 -7.89 -21.71 2.28
N ALA A 63 -8.23 -22.68 3.12
CA ALA A 63 -7.36 -23.82 3.43
C ALA A 63 -6.88 -24.60 2.19
N ASN A 64 -7.70 -24.64 1.14
CA ASN A 64 -7.38 -25.31 -0.13
C ASN A 64 -7.01 -24.32 -1.25
N GLY A 65 -6.64 -23.08 -0.90
CA GLY A 65 -6.41 -21.99 -1.84
C GLY A 65 -7.71 -21.31 -2.29
N ASN A 66 -7.56 -20.10 -2.81
CA ASN A 66 -8.67 -19.31 -3.32
C ASN A 66 -9.05 -19.75 -4.74
N VAL A 67 -10.33 -19.70 -5.04
CA VAL A 67 -10.89 -19.98 -6.37
C VAL A 67 -11.30 -18.67 -7.06
N GLU A 68 -11.60 -18.75 -8.36
CA GLU A 68 -11.98 -17.56 -9.18
C GLU A 68 -13.10 -16.74 -8.54
N GLU A 69 -14.09 -17.41 -7.94
CA GLU A 69 -15.23 -16.73 -7.30
C GLU A 69 -14.79 -15.89 -6.08
N ASP A 70 -13.76 -16.32 -5.34
CA ASP A 70 -13.22 -15.55 -4.22
C ASP A 70 -12.61 -14.22 -4.69
N TYR A 71 -11.93 -14.20 -5.85
CA TYR A 71 -11.41 -12.96 -6.45
C TYR A 71 -12.52 -12.04 -6.94
N LYS A 72 -13.65 -12.58 -7.46
CA LYS A 72 -14.81 -11.78 -7.83
C LYS A 72 -15.45 -11.12 -6.61
N ILE A 73 -15.57 -11.88 -5.50
CA ILE A 73 -16.09 -11.35 -4.23
C ILE A 73 -15.14 -10.29 -3.66
N LEU A 74 -13.82 -10.56 -3.64
CA LEU A 74 -12.80 -9.62 -3.21
C LEU A 74 -12.90 -8.31 -4.01
N ALA A 75 -12.88 -8.39 -5.33
CA ALA A 75 -12.99 -7.23 -6.22
C ALA A 75 -14.24 -6.41 -5.96
N LYS A 76 -15.41 -7.06 -5.89
CA LYS A 76 -16.69 -6.40 -5.59
C LYS A 76 -16.66 -5.66 -4.25
N ASN A 77 -16.08 -6.26 -3.23
CA ASN A 77 -16.04 -5.69 -1.90
C ASN A 77 -14.99 -4.56 -1.79
N LEU A 78 -13.87 -4.66 -2.49
CA LEU A 78 -12.91 -3.57 -2.65
C LEU A 78 -13.54 -2.37 -3.39
N ASP A 79 -14.31 -2.61 -4.45
CA ASP A 79 -15.02 -1.53 -5.17
C ASP A 79 -16.04 -0.82 -4.27
N ARG A 80 -16.73 -1.53 -3.38
CA ARG A 80 -17.64 -0.92 -2.39
C ARG A 80 -16.89 0.01 -1.44
N VAL A 81 -15.71 -0.42 -0.96
CA VAL A 81 -14.86 0.42 -0.11
C VAL A 81 -14.34 1.63 -0.89
N ALA A 82 -13.84 1.42 -2.09
CA ALA A 82 -13.30 2.48 -2.95
C ALA A 82 -14.36 3.54 -3.29
N GLN A 83 -15.59 3.11 -3.58
CA GLN A 83 -16.69 4.02 -3.84
C GLN A 83 -17.01 4.90 -2.62
N PHE A 84 -17.11 4.30 -1.42
CA PHE A 84 -17.37 5.06 -0.19
C PHE A 84 -16.22 6.03 0.16
N ALA A 85 -14.96 5.60 -0.04
CA ALA A 85 -13.79 6.44 0.16
C ALA A 85 -13.79 7.64 -0.81
N LYS A 86 -14.11 7.40 -2.09
CA LYS A 86 -14.19 8.43 -3.12
C LYS A 86 -15.23 9.51 -2.80
N GLU A 87 -16.37 9.14 -2.23
CA GLU A 87 -17.41 10.09 -1.79
C GLU A 87 -16.90 11.04 -0.68
N LYS A 88 -15.84 10.63 0.03
CA LYS A 88 -15.15 11.41 1.08
C LYS A 88 -13.86 12.08 0.57
N GLY A 89 -13.59 12.05 -0.72
CA GLY A 89 -12.36 12.60 -1.30
C GLY A 89 -11.10 11.82 -0.94
N ILE A 90 -11.23 10.54 -0.59
CA ILE A 90 -10.15 9.64 -0.20
C ILE A 90 -9.89 8.64 -1.33
N ILE A 91 -8.63 8.42 -1.64
CA ILE A 91 -8.18 7.44 -2.63
C ILE A 91 -7.93 6.11 -1.91
N ALA A 92 -8.71 5.09 -2.27
CA ALA A 92 -8.50 3.74 -1.78
C ALA A 92 -7.65 2.96 -2.79
N SER A 93 -6.53 2.42 -2.33
CA SER A 93 -5.59 1.64 -3.15
C SER A 93 -5.41 0.25 -2.56
N TYR A 94 -5.43 -0.78 -3.39
CA TYR A 94 -5.12 -2.13 -2.95
C TYR A 94 -3.60 -2.35 -2.95
N HIS A 95 -3.13 -2.99 -1.88
CA HIS A 95 -1.74 -3.26 -1.59
C HIS A 95 -1.53 -4.79 -1.53
N PRO A 96 -1.05 -5.41 -2.62
CA PRO A 96 -0.65 -6.82 -2.60
C PRO A 96 0.43 -7.06 -1.55
N HIS A 97 0.25 -8.12 -0.76
CA HIS A 97 1.11 -8.37 0.39
C HIS A 97 1.37 -9.87 0.55
N LEU A 98 2.58 -10.23 0.97
CA LEU A 98 2.95 -11.59 1.31
C LEU A 98 1.98 -12.20 2.33
N GLY A 99 1.55 -13.44 2.09
CA GLY A 99 0.62 -14.14 2.97
C GLY A 99 -0.83 -13.64 2.88
N SER A 100 -1.19 -12.88 1.86
CA SER A 100 -2.57 -12.45 1.60
C SER A 100 -3.15 -13.13 0.34
N ALA A 101 -4.43 -12.87 0.06
CA ALA A 101 -5.11 -13.45 -1.11
C ALA A 101 -4.48 -13.03 -2.45
N VAL A 102 -3.75 -11.91 -2.48
CA VAL A 102 -3.11 -11.38 -3.68
C VAL A 102 -1.66 -11.07 -3.35
N GLU A 103 -0.78 -11.94 -3.79
CA GLU A 103 0.65 -11.92 -3.52
C GLU A 103 1.47 -11.98 -4.81
N THR A 104 1.13 -12.91 -5.73
CA THR A 104 1.89 -13.14 -6.96
C THR A 104 1.44 -12.24 -8.12
N PRO A 105 2.28 -12.05 -9.17
CA PRO A 105 1.90 -11.30 -10.36
C PRO A 105 0.60 -11.79 -11.01
N GLU A 106 0.38 -13.10 -11.07
CA GLU A 106 -0.81 -13.70 -11.66
C GLU A 106 -2.06 -13.35 -10.83
N GLN A 107 -1.94 -13.35 -9.51
CA GLN A 107 -3.04 -12.97 -8.61
C GLN A 107 -3.34 -11.46 -8.69
N ILE A 108 -2.28 -10.63 -8.85
CA ILE A 108 -2.43 -9.19 -9.09
C ILE A 108 -3.19 -8.96 -10.41
N ASP A 109 -2.78 -9.64 -11.48
CA ASP A 109 -3.42 -9.55 -12.78
C ASP A 109 -4.89 -10.01 -12.71
N GLN A 110 -5.14 -11.11 -12.02
CA GLN A 110 -6.49 -11.64 -11.82
C GLN A 110 -7.37 -10.62 -11.08
N LEU A 111 -6.92 -10.08 -9.96
CA LEU A 111 -7.68 -9.08 -9.22
C LEU A 111 -7.94 -7.82 -10.07
N PHE A 112 -6.89 -7.26 -10.68
CA PHE A 112 -7.03 -6.01 -11.42
C PHE A 112 -7.75 -6.13 -12.76
N SER A 113 -8.02 -7.35 -13.23
CA SER A 113 -8.96 -7.60 -14.33
C SER A 113 -10.43 -7.45 -13.89
N LEU A 114 -10.72 -7.56 -12.60
CA LEU A 114 -12.07 -7.58 -12.02
C LEU A 114 -12.48 -6.28 -11.33
N THR A 115 -11.54 -5.37 -11.06
CA THR A 115 -11.79 -4.10 -10.37
C THR A 115 -10.99 -2.96 -10.98
N ASN A 116 -11.45 -1.72 -10.77
CA ASN A 116 -10.72 -0.50 -11.12
C ASN A 116 -10.07 0.18 -9.90
N ILE A 117 -9.97 -0.50 -8.77
CA ILE A 117 -9.30 0.07 -7.58
C ILE A 117 -7.89 0.54 -7.90
N SER A 118 -7.44 1.61 -7.25
CA SER A 118 -6.06 2.08 -7.38
C SER A 118 -5.07 1.04 -6.85
N PHE A 119 -3.85 1.10 -7.34
CA PHE A 119 -2.76 0.22 -6.95
C PHE A 119 -1.79 0.94 -6.03
N CYS A 120 -1.50 0.36 -4.87
CA CYS A 120 -0.42 0.76 -3.99
C CYS A 120 0.69 -0.30 -4.07
N PRO A 121 1.67 -0.16 -4.98
CA PRO A 121 2.79 -1.08 -5.04
C PRO A 121 3.67 -0.92 -3.80
N ASP A 122 3.93 -2.03 -3.10
CA ASP A 122 5.05 -2.16 -2.19
C ASP A 122 6.14 -2.94 -2.93
N ILE A 123 7.22 -2.26 -3.21
CA ILE A 123 8.25 -2.77 -4.12
C ILE A 123 8.84 -4.10 -3.61
N ALA A 124 9.12 -4.21 -2.32
CA ALA A 124 9.69 -5.42 -1.77
C ALA A 124 8.69 -6.58 -1.70
N HIS A 125 7.42 -6.32 -1.40
CA HIS A 125 6.39 -7.36 -1.43
C HIS A 125 6.15 -7.89 -2.85
N LEU A 126 6.18 -7.02 -3.86
CA LEU A 126 6.07 -7.46 -5.26
C LEU A 126 7.21 -8.39 -5.68
N VAL A 127 8.45 -8.05 -5.29
CA VAL A 127 9.63 -8.88 -5.58
C VAL A 127 9.59 -10.19 -4.79
N ALA A 128 9.25 -10.14 -3.50
CA ALA A 128 9.15 -11.33 -2.66
C ALA A 128 8.01 -12.27 -3.09
N GLY A 129 6.93 -11.72 -3.67
CA GLY A 129 5.85 -12.47 -4.32
C GLY A 129 6.22 -13.06 -5.68
N GLY A 130 7.48 -12.92 -6.11
CA GLY A 130 8.02 -13.49 -7.35
C GLY A 130 7.86 -12.61 -8.59
N GLY A 131 7.47 -11.35 -8.41
CA GLY A 131 7.26 -10.40 -9.50
C GLY A 131 8.48 -9.55 -9.84
N ASP A 132 8.49 -9.01 -11.04
CA ASP A 132 9.30 -7.86 -11.40
C ASP A 132 8.53 -6.58 -11.03
N ALA A 133 9.00 -5.88 -9.99
CA ALA A 133 8.30 -4.71 -9.48
C ALA A 133 8.22 -3.57 -10.51
N LEU A 134 9.27 -3.38 -11.32
CA LEU A 134 9.29 -2.33 -12.35
C LEU A 134 8.28 -2.63 -13.46
N GLU A 135 8.21 -3.87 -13.92
CA GLU A 135 7.25 -4.27 -14.96
C GLU A 135 5.80 -4.19 -14.45
N LEU A 136 5.53 -4.58 -13.21
CA LEU A 136 4.21 -4.42 -12.59
C LEU A 136 3.83 -2.94 -12.44
N ILE A 137 4.77 -2.09 -12.01
CA ILE A 137 4.57 -0.65 -11.91
C ILE A 137 4.27 -0.05 -13.29
N LYS A 138 5.04 -0.39 -14.33
CA LYS A 138 4.78 0.05 -15.71
C LYS A 138 3.40 -0.37 -16.19
N LYS A 139 3.04 -1.65 -15.98
CA LYS A 139 1.76 -2.23 -16.40
C LYS A 139 0.57 -1.51 -15.79
N TYR A 140 0.64 -1.18 -14.51
CA TYR A 140 -0.46 -0.59 -13.76
C TYR A 140 -0.24 0.90 -13.42
N ARG A 141 0.68 1.57 -14.09
CA ARG A 141 1.11 2.95 -13.80
C ARG A 141 -0.05 3.93 -13.61
N GLN A 142 -1.09 3.82 -14.44
CA GLN A 142 -2.24 4.72 -14.43
C GLN A 142 -3.15 4.54 -13.19
N ARG A 143 -2.90 3.52 -12.38
CA ARG A 143 -3.64 3.24 -11.13
C ARG A 143 -2.85 3.62 -9.88
N ILE A 144 -1.61 4.11 -10.02
CA ILE A 144 -0.69 4.36 -8.90
C ILE A 144 -0.76 5.81 -8.48
N GLU A 145 -1.21 6.03 -7.23
CA GLU A 145 -1.27 7.33 -6.57
C GLU A 145 -0.40 7.38 -5.30
N TYR A 146 0.04 6.21 -4.82
CA TYR A 146 0.79 6.04 -3.59
C TYR A 146 1.72 4.83 -3.71
N VAL A 147 2.98 4.99 -3.35
CA VAL A 147 4.02 3.97 -3.50
C VAL A 147 4.70 3.71 -2.16
N HIS A 148 4.84 2.44 -1.79
CA HIS A 148 5.68 2.02 -0.67
C HIS A 148 7.07 1.63 -1.19
N LEU A 149 8.06 2.45 -0.85
CA LEU A 149 9.47 2.16 -1.08
C LEU A 149 9.98 1.27 0.03
N LYS A 150 10.32 0.07 -0.31
CA LYS A 150 10.84 -0.95 0.58
C LYS A 150 11.91 -1.76 -0.15
N ASP A 151 12.97 -2.14 0.53
CA ASP A 151 14.08 -2.89 -0.05
C ASP A 151 14.21 -4.28 0.58
N LEU A 152 14.79 -5.21 -0.18
CA LEU A 152 14.91 -6.61 0.20
C LEU A 152 16.29 -7.15 -0.16
N LYS A 153 16.91 -7.87 0.78
CA LYS A 153 18.16 -8.60 0.59
C LYS A 153 17.96 -10.08 0.89
N GLY A 154 17.84 -10.89 -0.17
CA GLY A 154 17.40 -12.27 0.00
C GLY A 154 15.95 -12.31 0.49
N SER A 155 15.71 -12.73 1.74
CA SER A 155 14.40 -12.75 2.38
C SER A 155 14.26 -11.70 3.51
N GLU A 156 15.25 -10.84 3.71
CA GLU A 156 15.27 -9.86 4.79
C GLU A 156 14.95 -8.45 4.26
N PHE A 157 14.04 -7.75 4.91
CA PHE A 157 13.80 -6.34 4.66
C PHE A 157 14.96 -5.53 5.26
N VAL A 158 15.50 -4.61 4.45
CA VAL A 158 16.67 -3.81 4.80
C VAL A 158 16.43 -2.32 4.48
N PRO A 159 17.25 -1.40 5.02
CA PRO A 159 17.19 0.01 4.65
C PRO A 159 17.30 0.19 3.13
N LEU A 160 16.67 1.23 2.59
CA LEU A 160 16.72 1.51 1.15
C LEU A 160 18.16 1.66 0.66
N GLY A 161 18.48 0.98 -0.43
CA GLY A 161 19.79 0.96 -1.04
C GLY A 161 20.77 -0.09 -0.48
N GLU A 162 20.38 -0.83 0.56
CA GLU A 162 21.19 -1.93 1.12
C GLU A 162 20.75 -3.31 0.62
N GLY A 163 19.64 -3.36 -0.11
CA GLY A 163 19.09 -4.57 -0.70
C GLY A 163 19.55 -4.86 -2.11
N ASN A 164 18.77 -5.71 -2.78
CA ASN A 164 19.06 -6.15 -4.13
C ASN A 164 18.03 -5.63 -5.16
N ILE A 165 17.02 -4.90 -4.72
CA ILE A 165 15.99 -4.34 -5.59
C ILE A 165 16.56 -3.15 -6.37
N PRO A 166 16.32 -3.02 -7.68
CA PRO A 166 16.78 -1.87 -8.48
C PRO A 166 15.93 -0.61 -8.21
N LEU A 167 15.90 -0.15 -6.94
CA LEU A 167 15.09 0.97 -6.50
C LEU A 167 15.37 2.26 -7.26
N GLU A 168 16.65 2.51 -7.60
CA GLU A 168 17.02 3.69 -8.39
C GLU A 168 16.31 3.72 -9.74
N GLU A 169 16.26 2.59 -10.43
CA GLU A 169 15.61 2.49 -11.74
C GLU A 169 14.10 2.73 -11.61
N ILE A 170 13.48 2.15 -10.60
CA ILE A 170 12.05 2.31 -10.31
C ILE A 170 11.71 3.77 -9.99
N ILE A 171 12.49 4.41 -9.12
CA ILE A 171 12.28 5.82 -8.74
C ILE A 171 12.47 6.74 -9.97
N ARG A 172 13.53 6.52 -10.76
CA ARG A 172 13.78 7.30 -11.99
C ARG A 172 12.64 7.13 -12.98
N TYR A 173 12.22 5.90 -13.25
CA TYR A 173 11.09 5.64 -14.14
C TYR A 173 9.83 6.41 -13.72
N LEU A 174 9.43 6.30 -12.46
CA LEU A 174 8.23 6.97 -11.96
C LEU A 174 8.34 8.50 -12.07
N LYS A 175 9.52 9.07 -11.79
CA LYS A 175 9.74 10.52 -11.91
C LYS A 175 9.74 10.99 -13.36
N GLU A 176 10.35 10.26 -14.26
CA GLU A 176 10.39 10.56 -15.69
C GLU A 176 9.01 10.42 -16.34
N ASP A 177 8.20 9.48 -15.88
CA ASP A 177 6.80 9.31 -16.27
C ASP A 177 5.84 10.34 -15.64
N GLY A 178 6.36 11.27 -14.84
CA GLY A 178 5.58 12.36 -14.24
C GLY A 178 4.71 11.93 -13.05
N PHE A 179 5.13 10.91 -12.30
CA PHE A 179 4.43 10.52 -11.07
C PHE A 179 4.41 11.67 -10.06
N SER A 180 3.21 12.12 -9.72
CA SER A 180 2.95 13.23 -8.78
C SER A 180 2.28 12.78 -7.47
N GLY A 181 2.13 11.46 -7.29
CA GLY A 181 1.59 10.88 -6.07
C GLY A 181 2.57 10.92 -4.89
N ASP A 182 2.16 10.31 -3.80
CA ASP A 182 2.95 10.29 -2.57
C ASP A 182 3.85 9.05 -2.47
N TRP A 183 4.97 9.22 -1.77
CA TRP A 183 5.98 8.19 -1.53
C TRP A 183 6.09 7.91 -0.04
N LEU A 184 6.05 6.65 0.34
CA LEU A 184 6.26 6.19 1.71
C LEU A 184 7.50 5.29 1.76
N VAL A 185 8.36 5.48 2.75
CA VAL A 185 9.41 4.52 3.11
C VAL A 185 8.87 3.60 4.18
N GLU A 186 8.98 2.31 3.95
CA GLU A 186 8.52 1.29 4.90
C GLU A 186 9.58 0.20 5.06
N ILE A 187 9.66 -0.38 6.26
CA ILE A 187 10.53 -1.52 6.56
C ILE A 187 9.83 -2.44 7.57
N ASP A 188 9.68 -3.71 7.22
CA ASP A 188 9.05 -4.72 8.07
C ASP A 188 10.11 -5.60 8.74
N GLY A 189 9.90 -5.92 10.01
CA GLY A 189 10.67 -6.95 10.70
C GLY A 189 12.19 -6.78 10.68
N TYR A 190 12.69 -5.56 10.54
CA TYR A 190 14.12 -5.28 10.56
C TYR A 190 14.73 -5.59 11.93
N SER A 191 15.77 -6.42 11.96
CA SER A 191 16.42 -6.86 13.18
C SER A 191 17.46 -5.87 13.74
N GLY A 192 17.83 -4.86 12.94
CA GLY A 192 18.81 -3.84 13.32
C GLY A 192 18.21 -2.63 14.02
N ASP A 193 19.00 -1.56 14.10
CA ASP A 193 18.57 -0.30 14.69
C ASP A 193 17.61 0.45 13.76
N SER A 194 16.38 0.71 14.23
CA SER A 194 15.35 1.41 13.46
C SER A 194 15.74 2.87 13.15
N TYR A 195 16.49 3.54 14.02
CA TYR A 195 16.96 4.89 13.76
C TYR A 195 17.97 4.91 12.61
N TYR A 196 18.91 3.96 12.62
CA TYR A 196 19.84 3.76 11.52
C TYR A 196 19.07 3.50 10.20
N ALA A 197 18.07 2.61 10.24
CA ALA A 197 17.29 2.29 9.05
C ALA A 197 16.59 3.52 8.44
N CYS A 198 16.03 4.37 9.29
CA CYS A 198 15.43 5.63 8.86
C CYS A 198 16.47 6.58 8.25
N GLU A 199 17.63 6.74 8.92
CA GLU A 199 18.68 7.64 8.46
C GLU A 199 19.30 7.17 7.13
N ALA A 200 19.59 5.87 7.00
CA ALA A 200 20.14 5.28 5.78
C ALA A 200 19.17 5.43 4.60
N SER A 201 17.90 5.09 4.83
CA SER A 201 16.84 5.24 3.80
C SER A 201 16.65 6.71 3.38
N TYR A 202 16.69 7.64 4.34
CA TYR A 202 16.63 9.06 4.04
C TYR A 202 17.81 9.51 3.17
N LYS A 203 19.04 9.14 3.53
CA LYS A 203 20.26 9.46 2.76
C LYS A 203 20.20 8.88 1.34
N PHE A 204 19.69 7.66 1.19
CA PHE A 204 19.48 7.05 -0.12
C PHE A 204 18.52 7.90 -0.98
N LEU A 205 17.44 8.39 -0.41
CA LEU A 205 16.45 9.17 -1.15
C LEU A 205 16.88 10.61 -1.46
N GLU A 206 17.78 11.20 -0.69
CA GLU A 206 18.23 12.57 -0.91
C GLU A 206 18.74 12.82 -2.34
N GLN A 207 19.37 11.83 -2.97
CA GLN A 207 19.88 11.92 -4.35
C GLN A 207 18.76 12.09 -5.40
N PHE A 208 17.53 11.68 -5.08
CA PHE A 208 16.38 11.76 -6.00
C PHE A 208 15.46 12.94 -5.71
N PHE A 209 15.40 13.42 -4.46
CA PHE A 209 14.39 14.39 -4.01
C PHE A 209 14.99 15.72 -3.52
N LYS A 210 16.33 15.89 -3.49
CA LYS A 210 16.93 17.22 -3.29
C LYS A 210 16.57 18.14 -4.47
N LYS A 211 16.10 19.33 -4.10
CA LYS A 211 15.92 20.45 -5.04
C LYS A 211 17.24 21.17 -5.25
#